data_723125b3406658c56badffb6649eb15b
#
_entry.id   723125b3406658c56badffb6649eb15b
#
_cell.length_a   1.000
_cell.length_b   1.000
_cell.length_c   1.000
_cell.angle_alpha   90.00
_cell.angle_beta   90.00
_cell.angle_gamma   90.00
#
_symmetry.space_group_name_H-M   'P 1'
#
loop_
_entity.id
_entity.type
_entity.pdbx_description
1 polymer ?
#
loop_
_entity_poly.entity_id
_entity_poly.type
_entity_poly.pdbx_seq_one_letter_code
_entity_poly.pdbx_strand_id
1 'polypeptide(L)'
;MSTFWQRLLSGMVYVALVVASILVHPIFFGALFGIVTMLAVHEYHRLVGSTCITTIGSTLAGGFLFMIAWCVFQVETINLAESVYMQCAYLGFIGLLLIAELWLRQADPVRNWGNILISQLMIALPFASMNLILDESKYWLLALFITIWMNDTGAYCVGCLTAKRKNGNHKMFPRVSPKKSWEGLIGGFVCALLAGYVFYLVGWIGSLPKALVLTAVIAVAGTLGDLMESLLKRTIGVKDSGKFMPGHGGVLDRFDSILLATAAVALLVILF
;
A
#
# COMPACT_ATOMS: atom_id res chain seq x y z
N MET A 1 -19.04 22.82 -5.64
CA MET A 1 -17.93 22.45 -6.54
C MET A 1 -18.36 21.25 -7.37
N SER A 2 -18.04 21.20 -8.69
CA SER A 2 -18.32 19.98 -9.46
C SER A 2 -17.47 18.81 -8.92
N THR A 3 -17.98 17.59 -9.03
CA THR A 3 -17.28 16.37 -8.58
C THR A 3 -15.90 16.21 -9.23
N PHE A 4 -15.69 16.78 -10.42
CA PHE A 4 -14.40 16.82 -11.10
C PHE A 4 -13.35 17.66 -10.33
N TRP A 5 -13.69 18.88 -9.94
CA TRP A 5 -12.78 19.77 -9.21
C TRP A 5 -12.44 19.25 -7.81
N GLN A 6 -13.40 18.62 -7.14
CA GLN A 6 -13.13 17.96 -5.85
C GLN A 6 -12.10 16.83 -6.00
N ARG A 7 -12.24 15.99 -7.03
CA ARG A 7 -11.29 14.91 -7.31
C ARG A 7 -9.91 15.45 -7.69
N LEU A 8 -9.85 16.45 -8.55
CA LEU A 8 -8.57 17.03 -8.94
C LEU A 8 -7.82 17.60 -7.72
N LEU A 9 -8.51 18.38 -6.89
CA LEU A 9 -7.91 19.02 -5.72
C LEU A 9 -7.45 17.98 -4.69
N SER A 10 -8.30 17.00 -4.33
CA SER A 10 -7.92 15.96 -3.37
C SER A 10 -6.78 15.07 -3.86
N GLY A 11 -6.71 14.79 -5.18
CA GLY A 11 -5.58 14.08 -5.80
C GLY A 11 -4.28 14.88 -5.74
N MET A 12 -4.31 16.18 -6.05
CA MET A 12 -3.13 17.05 -5.94
C MET A 12 -2.63 17.15 -4.49
N VAL A 13 -3.54 17.31 -3.52
CA VAL A 13 -3.17 17.35 -2.10
C VAL A 13 -2.54 16.02 -1.67
N TYR A 14 -3.12 14.90 -2.05
CA TYR A 14 -2.56 13.58 -1.77
C TYR A 14 -1.13 13.43 -2.30
N VAL A 15 -0.91 13.72 -3.58
CA VAL A 15 0.43 13.63 -4.20
C VAL A 15 1.41 14.59 -3.51
N ALA A 16 1.01 15.85 -3.27
CA ALA A 16 1.84 16.83 -2.59
C ALA A 16 2.25 16.39 -1.18
N LEU A 17 1.29 15.85 -0.39
CA LEU A 17 1.57 15.35 0.96
C LEU A 17 2.53 14.16 0.95
N VAL A 18 2.32 13.18 0.06
CA VAL A 18 3.22 12.03 -0.08
C VAL A 18 4.62 12.47 -0.46
N VAL A 19 4.76 13.27 -1.52
CA VAL A 19 6.08 13.73 -1.99
C VAL A 19 6.77 14.59 -0.94
N ALA A 20 6.06 15.53 -0.31
CA ALA A 20 6.62 16.37 0.75
C ALA A 20 7.07 15.53 1.95
N SER A 21 6.30 14.52 2.36
CA SER A 21 6.67 13.67 3.50
C SER A 21 7.97 12.91 3.26
N ILE A 22 8.22 12.46 2.02
CA ILE A 22 9.44 11.73 1.66
C ILE A 22 10.64 12.66 1.54
N LEU A 23 10.45 13.90 1.02
CA LEU A 23 11.54 14.80 0.70
C LEU A 23 11.98 15.70 1.85
N VAL A 24 11.04 16.11 2.74
CA VAL A 24 11.29 17.17 3.73
C VAL A 24 12.03 16.62 4.94
N HIS A 25 11.47 15.67 5.66
CA HIS A 25 12.09 15.16 6.89
C HIS A 25 11.49 13.80 7.31
N PRO A 26 12.30 12.83 7.81
CA PRO A 26 11.83 11.53 8.27
C PRO A 26 10.72 11.57 9.34
N ILE A 27 10.72 12.58 10.23
CA ILE A 27 9.64 12.77 11.22
C ILE A 27 8.31 13.04 10.54
N PHE A 28 8.30 13.86 9.47
CA PHE A 28 7.07 14.16 8.75
C PHE A 28 6.55 12.91 8.02
N PHE A 29 7.45 12.12 7.44
CA PHE A 29 7.13 10.82 6.87
C PHE A 29 6.53 9.88 7.94
N GLY A 30 7.21 9.74 9.08
CA GLY A 30 6.77 8.90 10.20
C GLY A 30 5.38 9.28 10.72
N ALA A 31 5.13 10.57 10.92
CA ALA A 31 3.83 11.07 11.37
C ALA A 31 2.72 10.80 10.33
N LEU A 32 2.95 11.14 9.05
CA LEU A 32 1.96 10.95 8.00
C LEU A 32 1.64 9.47 7.79
N PHE A 33 2.65 8.64 7.53
CA PHE A 33 2.42 7.23 7.21
C PHE A 33 2.07 6.39 8.44
N GLY A 34 2.45 6.78 9.64
CA GLY A 34 1.94 6.19 10.87
C GLY A 34 0.42 6.37 11.01
N ILE A 35 -0.08 7.60 10.79
CA ILE A 35 -1.52 7.89 10.79
C ILE A 35 -2.23 7.13 9.63
N VAL A 36 -1.66 7.14 8.43
CA VAL A 36 -2.20 6.41 7.27
C VAL A 36 -2.31 4.91 7.56
N THR A 37 -1.29 4.32 8.18
CA THR A 37 -1.31 2.90 8.59
C THR A 37 -2.46 2.61 9.54
N MET A 38 -2.60 3.42 10.58
CA MET A 38 -3.69 3.26 11.56
C MET A 38 -5.07 3.41 10.89
N LEU A 39 -5.25 4.40 10.02
CA LEU A 39 -6.49 4.61 9.29
C LEU A 39 -6.82 3.45 8.36
N ALA A 40 -5.83 2.92 7.62
CA ALA A 40 -6.02 1.81 6.70
C ALA A 40 -6.39 0.51 7.45
N VAL A 41 -5.71 0.19 8.56
CA VAL A 41 -6.06 -0.95 9.41
C VAL A 41 -7.45 -0.78 10.02
N HIS A 42 -7.77 0.40 10.52
CA HIS A 42 -9.10 0.70 11.06
C HIS A 42 -10.20 0.52 10.01
N GLU A 43 -9.97 1.03 8.81
CA GLU A 43 -10.91 0.92 7.68
C GLU A 43 -11.13 -0.54 7.27
N TYR A 44 -10.05 -1.34 7.19
CA TYR A 44 -10.15 -2.78 6.94
C TYR A 44 -11.04 -3.49 7.96
N HIS A 45 -10.80 -3.27 9.26
CA HIS A 45 -11.59 -3.92 10.32
C HIS A 45 -13.07 -3.50 10.31
N ARG A 46 -13.36 -2.25 9.92
CA ARG A 46 -14.75 -1.82 9.69
C ARG A 46 -15.39 -2.53 8.50
N LEU A 47 -14.64 -2.77 7.42
CA LEU A 47 -15.12 -3.48 6.25
C LEU A 47 -15.49 -4.93 6.56
N VAL A 48 -14.63 -5.65 7.29
CA VAL A 48 -14.84 -7.06 7.61
C VAL A 48 -15.82 -7.28 8.79
N GLY A 49 -16.30 -6.19 9.40
CA GLY A 49 -17.27 -6.23 10.50
C GLY A 49 -16.67 -6.74 11.81
N SER A 50 -15.41 -6.42 12.10
CA SER A 50 -14.74 -6.73 13.37
C SER A 50 -15.40 -5.98 14.54
N THR A 51 -15.24 -6.51 15.77
CA THR A 51 -15.71 -5.81 16.96
C THR A 51 -14.90 -4.54 17.24
N CYS A 52 -15.44 -3.69 18.11
CA CYS A 52 -14.77 -2.45 18.53
C CYS A 52 -13.40 -2.73 19.15
N ILE A 53 -13.30 -3.75 20.03
CA ILE A 53 -12.04 -4.12 20.69
C ILE A 53 -11.02 -4.63 19.70
N THR A 54 -11.41 -5.55 18.81
CA THR A 54 -10.55 -6.07 17.74
C THR A 54 -10.09 -4.96 16.80
N THR A 55 -11.00 -4.05 16.42
CA THR A 55 -10.69 -2.92 15.55
C THR A 55 -9.69 -1.97 16.19
N ILE A 56 -9.93 -1.54 17.43
CA ILE A 56 -9.02 -0.62 18.14
C ILE A 56 -7.68 -1.29 18.39
N GLY A 57 -7.69 -2.53 18.91
CA GLY A 57 -6.46 -3.28 19.21
C GLY A 57 -5.60 -3.48 17.96
N SER A 58 -6.19 -3.93 16.85
CA SER A 58 -5.45 -4.10 15.58
C SER A 58 -4.95 -2.78 15.00
N THR A 59 -5.71 -1.70 15.15
CA THR A 59 -5.30 -0.35 14.72
C THR A 59 -4.08 0.12 15.49
N LEU A 60 -4.09 -0.05 16.83
CA LEU A 60 -2.94 0.27 17.68
C LEU A 60 -1.73 -0.62 17.36
N ALA A 61 -1.96 -1.92 17.13
CA ALA A 61 -0.91 -2.84 16.72
C ALA A 61 -0.25 -2.42 15.39
N GLY A 62 -1.06 -2.03 14.40
CA GLY A 62 -0.54 -1.55 13.10
C GLY A 62 0.30 -0.27 13.25
N GLY A 63 -0.17 0.69 14.05
CA GLY A 63 0.59 1.90 14.37
C GLY A 63 1.88 1.58 15.14
N PHE A 64 1.85 0.62 16.06
CA PHE A 64 3.02 0.18 16.82
C PHE A 64 4.05 -0.50 15.91
N LEU A 65 3.63 -1.39 14.99
CA LEU A 65 4.53 -2.02 14.01
C LEU A 65 5.20 -0.96 13.13
N PHE A 66 4.43 0.01 12.63
CA PHE A 66 4.99 1.11 11.84
C PHE A 66 6.01 1.93 12.66
N MET A 67 5.69 2.25 13.90
CA MET A 67 6.57 3.01 14.79
C MET A 67 7.88 2.25 15.09
N ILE A 68 7.80 0.94 15.30
CA ILE A 68 9.00 0.10 15.48
C ILE A 68 9.90 0.22 14.25
N ALA A 69 9.34 0.03 13.05
CA ALA A 69 10.12 0.16 11.81
C ALA A 69 10.71 1.56 11.64
N TRP A 70 9.93 2.61 11.96
CA TRP A 70 10.42 3.98 11.91
C TRP A 70 11.57 4.20 12.89
N CYS A 71 11.47 3.71 14.14
CA CYS A 71 12.55 3.80 15.12
C CYS A 71 13.80 3.04 14.64
N VAL A 72 13.65 1.83 14.14
CA VAL A 72 14.77 0.99 13.72
C VAL A 72 15.53 1.57 12.53
N PHE A 73 14.81 2.13 11.56
CA PHE A 73 15.42 2.59 10.30
C PHE A 73 15.70 4.10 10.25
N GLN A 74 15.04 4.93 11.07
CA GLN A 74 15.17 6.38 10.99
C GLN A 74 15.80 7.01 12.24
N VAL A 75 16.04 6.23 13.30
CA VAL A 75 16.63 6.72 14.56
C VAL A 75 17.95 6.01 14.79
N GLU A 76 19.07 6.72 14.56
CA GLU A 76 20.44 6.17 14.62
C GLU A 76 20.83 5.60 16.01
N THR A 77 20.13 5.97 17.08
CA THR A 77 20.46 5.56 18.44
C THR A 77 19.92 4.18 18.85
N ILE A 78 19.03 3.60 18.04
CA ILE A 78 18.42 2.30 18.37
C ILE A 78 19.41 1.17 18.07
N ASN A 79 19.77 0.41 19.11
CA ASN A 79 20.63 -0.75 18.96
C ASN A 79 19.83 -2.04 18.66
N LEU A 80 20.54 -3.11 18.26
CA LEU A 80 19.93 -4.38 17.90
C LEU A 80 19.08 -4.98 19.05
N ALA A 81 19.56 -4.89 20.30
CA ALA A 81 18.83 -5.46 21.44
C ALA A 81 17.50 -4.71 21.66
N GLU A 82 17.50 -3.38 21.57
CA GLU A 82 16.30 -2.55 21.68
C GLU A 82 15.29 -2.86 20.56
N SER A 83 15.77 -3.05 19.32
CA SER A 83 14.90 -3.43 18.21
C SER A 83 14.25 -4.81 18.45
N VAL A 84 15.00 -5.79 18.97
CA VAL A 84 14.47 -7.11 19.33
C VAL A 84 13.43 -6.99 20.44
N TYR A 85 13.68 -6.20 21.48
CA TYR A 85 12.70 -5.98 22.57
C TYR A 85 11.39 -5.37 22.04
N MET A 86 11.47 -4.36 21.15
CA MET A 86 10.28 -3.76 20.53
C MET A 86 9.50 -4.77 19.69
N GLN A 87 10.20 -5.62 18.92
CA GLN A 87 9.56 -6.69 18.13
C GLN A 87 8.90 -7.75 19.03
N CYS A 88 9.56 -8.17 20.11
CA CYS A 88 8.98 -9.08 21.10
C CYS A 88 7.75 -8.48 21.78
N ALA A 89 7.78 -7.18 22.13
CA ALA A 89 6.64 -6.49 22.69
C ALA A 89 5.46 -6.44 21.71
N TYR A 90 5.74 -6.18 20.42
CA TYR A 90 4.72 -6.24 19.37
C TYR A 90 4.09 -7.63 19.24
N LEU A 91 4.90 -8.70 19.18
CA LEU A 91 4.40 -10.07 19.13
C LEU A 91 3.59 -10.42 20.38
N GLY A 92 4.04 -9.99 21.56
CA GLY A 92 3.29 -10.12 22.81
C GLY A 92 1.94 -9.40 22.76
N PHE A 93 1.89 -8.19 22.19
CA PHE A 93 0.66 -7.44 22.02
C PHE A 93 -0.31 -8.15 21.07
N ILE A 94 0.17 -8.66 19.93
CA ILE A 94 -0.65 -9.49 19.03
C ILE A 94 -1.14 -10.74 19.76
N GLY A 95 -0.29 -11.43 20.52
CA GLY A 95 -0.66 -12.58 21.34
C GLY A 95 -1.79 -12.26 22.31
N LEU A 96 -1.71 -11.11 23.00
CA LEU A 96 -2.78 -10.64 23.90
C LEU A 96 -4.10 -10.39 23.15
N LEU A 97 -4.05 -9.81 21.95
CA LEU A 97 -5.26 -9.61 21.12
C LEU A 97 -5.90 -10.94 20.72
N LEU A 98 -5.10 -11.93 20.35
CA LEU A 98 -5.61 -13.26 20.00
C LEU A 98 -6.21 -13.97 21.23
N ILE A 99 -5.56 -13.87 22.40
CA ILE A 99 -6.05 -14.44 23.64
C ILE A 99 -7.32 -13.74 24.15
N ALA A 100 -7.47 -12.43 23.90
CA ALA A 100 -8.65 -11.66 24.30
C ALA A 100 -9.96 -12.24 23.75
N GLU A 101 -9.92 -12.94 22.60
CA GLU A 101 -11.08 -13.64 22.04
C GLU A 101 -11.70 -14.68 23.00
N LEU A 102 -10.95 -15.23 23.94
CA LEU A 102 -11.48 -16.14 24.97
C LEU A 102 -12.58 -15.48 25.83
N TRP A 103 -12.48 -14.17 26.07
CA TRP A 103 -13.44 -13.40 26.87
C TRP A 103 -14.48 -12.66 26.04
N LEU A 104 -14.17 -12.37 24.75
CA LEU A 104 -15.05 -11.59 23.89
C LEU A 104 -16.28 -12.38 23.41
N ARG A 105 -16.31 -13.72 23.60
CA ARG A 105 -17.44 -14.61 23.25
C ARG A 105 -18.01 -14.38 21.84
N GLN A 106 -17.13 -14.17 20.87
CA GLN A 106 -17.49 -13.94 19.48
C GLN A 106 -18.07 -15.21 18.85
N ALA A 107 -18.92 -15.04 17.84
CA ALA A 107 -19.49 -16.17 17.12
C ALA A 107 -18.45 -16.95 16.30
N ASP A 108 -17.42 -16.27 15.81
CA ASP A 108 -16.34 -16.87 15.01
C ASP A 108 -14.97 -16.27 15.41
N PRO A 109 -14.35 -16.78 16.49
CA PRO A 109 -13.03 -16.32 16.96
C PRO A 109 -11.92 -16.55 15.93
N VAL A 110 -11.98 -17.67 15.16
CA VAL A 110 -10.96 -18.01 14.16
C VAL A 110 -10.96 -16.99 13.02
N ARG A 111 -12.14 -16.56 12.59
CA ARG A 111 -12.27 -15.48 11.62
C ARG A 111 -11.67 -14.16 12.13
N ASN A 112 -11.88 -13.83 13.40
CA ASN A 112 -11.30 -12.63 14.01
C ASN A 112 -9.78 -12.72 14.08
N TRP A 113 -9.21 -13.87 14.46
CA TRP A 113 -7.75 -14.10 14.40
C TRP A 113 -7.22 -13.91 12.98
N GLY A 114 -7.92 -14.47 11.98
CA GLY A 114 -7.58 -14.25 10.57
C GLY A 114 -7.59 -12.77 10.19
N ASN A 115 -8.60 -12.02 10.60
CA ASN A 115 -8.72 -10.59 10.32
C ASN A 115 -7.60 -9.79 11.00
N ILE A 116 -7.25 -10.10 12.27
CA ILE A 116 -6.12 -9.48 12.97
C ILE A 116 -4.84 -9.71 12.18
N LEU A 117 -4.50 -10.96 11.88
CA LEU A 117 -3.25 -11.31 11.20
C LEU A 117 -3.19 -10.74 9.78
N ILE A 118 -4.27 -10.81 9.00
CA ILE A 118 -4.34 -10.25 7.65
C ILE A 118 -4.11 -8.74 7.69
N SER A 119 -4.73 -8.01 8.61
CA SER A 119 -4.53 -6.57 8.72
C SER A 119 -3.08 -6.19 9.02
N GLN A 120 -2.40 -6.97 9.86
CA GLN A 120 -0.98 -6.73 10.17
C GLN A 120 -0.08 -7.09 8.99
N LEU A 121 -0.29 -8.26 8.37
CA LEU A 121 0.59 -8.75 7.29
C LEU A 121 0.35 -8.02 5.95
N MET A 122 -0.90 -7.72 5.60
CA MET A 122 -1.24 -7.17 4.28
C MET A 122 -1.34 -5.64 4.26
N ILE A 123 -1.43 -4.99 5.43
CA ILE A 123 -1.57 -3.54 5.51
C ILE A 123 -0.44 -2.93 6.34
N ALA A 124 -0.34 -3.28 7.64
CA ALA A 124 0.61 -2.63 8.53
C ALA A 124 2.07 -2.93 8.17
N LEU A 125 2.40 -4.19 7.85
CA LEU A 125 3.76 -4.59 7.48
C LEU A 125 4.26 -3.93 6.19
N PRO A 126 3.50 -3.86 5.07
CA PRO A 126 3.88 -3.07 3.90
C PRO A 126 4.15 -1.61 4.21
N PHE A 127 3.28 -0.92 4.96
CA PHE A 127 3.55 0.46 5.36
C PHE A 127 4.81 0.57 6.24
N ALA A 128 5.00 -0.33 7.20
CA ALA A 128 6.21 -0.38 8.01
C ALA A 128 7.48 -0.59 7.16
N SER A 129 7.41 -1.44 6.12
CA SER A 129 8.51 -1.71 5.20
C SER A 129 8.92 -0.51 4.35
N MET A 130 8.08 0.53 4.22
CA MET A 130 8.49 1.79 3.57
C MET A 130 9.66 2.46 4.27
N ASN A 131 9.81 2.25 5.59
CA ASN A 131 10.95 2.80 6.35
C ASN A 131 12.28 2.19 5.92
N LEU A 132 12.32 0.89 5.61
CA LEU A 132 13.49 0.22 5.03
C LEU A 132 13.85 0.80 3.66
N ILE A 133 12.84 1.03 2.80
CA ILE A 133 13.07 1.61 1.48
C ILE A 133 13.55 3.06 1.59
N LEU A 134 13.01 3.83 2.53
CA LEU A 134 13.40 5.21 2.78
C LEU A 134 14.83 5.31 3.32
N ASP A 135 15.24 4.38 4.18
CA ASP A 135 16.59 4.26 4.72
C ASP A 135 17.62 4.00 3.62
N GLU A 136 17.34 3.06 2.71
CA GLU A 136 18.17 2.81 1.54
C GLU A 136 18.28 4.06 0.66
N SER A 137 17.14 4.63 0.25
CA SER A 137 17.11 5.89 -0.50
C SER A 137 15.70 6.47 -0.58
N LYS A 138 15.56 7.75 -0.27
CA LYS A 138 14.32 8.50 -0.54
C LYS A 138 13.89 8.46 -2.02
N TYR A 139 14.85 8.34 -2.93
CA TYR A 139 14.57 8.25 -4.37
C TYR A 139 13.96 6.90 -4.77
N TRP A 140 14.29 5.81 -4.07
CA TRP A 140 13.67 4.51 -4.29
C TRP A 140 12.21 4.52 -3.84
N LEU A 141 11.94 5.16 -2.71
CA LEU A 141 10.56 5.30 -2.24
C LEU A 141 9.74 6.22 -3.16
N LEU A 142 10.33 7.31 -3.68
CA LEU A 142 9.69 8.13 -4.72
C LEU A 142 9.47 7.34 -6.01
N ALA A 143 10.45 6.54 -6.43
CA ALA A 143 10.33 5.69 -7.61
C ALA A 143 9.18 4.69 -7.48
N LEU A 144 8.95 4.13 -6.28
CA LEU A 144 7.79 3.27 -6.00
C LEU A 144 6.48 4.00 -6.33
N PHE A 145 6.25 5.18 -5.75
CA PHE A 145 5.02 5.94 -5.96
C PHE A 145 4.85 6.37 -7.42
N ILE A 146 5.88 6.96 -8.01
CA ILE A 146 5.85 7.47 -9.39
C ILE A 146 5.59 6.31 -10.36
N THR A 147 6.24 5.15 -10.17
CA THR A 147 6.02 3.99 -11.04
C THR A 147 4.58 3.50 -10.98
N ILE A 148 3.97 3.45 -9.80
CA ILE A 148 2.56 3.07 -9.65
C ILE A 148 1.66 4.06 -10.40
N TRP A 149 1.85 5.37 -10.20
CA TRP A 149 1.05 6.39 -10.89
C TRP A 149 1.22 6.35 -12.41
N MET A 150 2.45 6.10 -12.89
CA MET A 150 2.73 5.94 -14.33
C MET A 150 2.11 4.66 -14.90
N ASN A 151 2.19 3.55 -14.16
CA ASN A 151 1.56 2.28 -14.51
C ASN A 151 0.04 2.42 -14.62
N ASP A 152 -0.61 3.03 -13.63
CA ASP A 152 -2.06 3.21 -13.61
C ASP A 152 -2.53 4.14 -14.73
N THR A 153 -1.80 5.24 -14.96
CA THR A 153 -2.10 6.18 -16.06
C THR A 153 -1.92 5.52 -17.43
N GLY A 154 -0.81 4.80 -17.63
CA GLY A 154 -0.56 4.07 -18.87
C GLY A 154 -1.60 2.97 -19.12
N ALA A 155 -1.94 2.22 -18.08
CA ALA A 155 -2.97 1.18 -18.16
C ALA A 155 -4.35 1.75 -18.49
N TYR A 156 -4.70 2.88 -17.90
CA TYR A 156 -5.95 3.59 -18.20
C TYR A 156 -5.98 4.10 -19.65
N CYS A 157 -4.94 4.80 -20.11
CA CYS A 157 -4.86 5.37 -21.45
C CYS A 157 -4.95 4.28 -22.53
N VAL A 158 -4.11 3.24 -22.44
CA VAL A 158 -4.08 2.14 -23.41
C VAL A 158 -5.38 1.32 -23.33
N GLY A 159 -5.90 1.06 -22.12
CA GLY A 159 -7.17 0.37 -21.94
C GLY A 159 -8.35 1.10 -22.57
N CYS A 160 -8.41 2.44 -22.45
CA CYS A 160 -9.45 3.26 -23.10
C CYS A 160 -9.30 3.30 -24.62
N LEU A 161 -8.07 3.40 -25.15
CA LEU A 161 -7.81 3.41 -26.58
C LEU A 161 -8.19 2.07 -27.24
N THR A 162 -7.83 0.96 -26.59
CA THR A 162 -8.12 -0.38 -27.10
C THR A 162 -9.59 -0.76 -26.97
N ALA A 163 -10.29 -0.26 -25.95
CA ALA A 163 -11.72 -0.48 -25.79
C ALA A 163 -12.57 0.09 -26.96
N LYS A 164 -12.04 1.08 -27.69
CA LYS A 164 -12.71 1.68 -28.88
C LYS A 164 -12.53 0.85 -30.15
N ARG A 165 -11.71 -0.21 -30.14
CA ARG A 165 -11.51 -1.08 -31.29
C ARG A 165 -12.77 -1.90 -31.59
N LYS A 166 -12.95 -2.34 -32.82
CA LYS A 166 -14.12 -3.11 -33.31
C LYS A 166 -14.40 -4.36 -32.45
N ASN A 167 -13.35 -5.02 -31.96
CA ASN A 167 -13.43 -6.23 -31.11
C ASN A 167 -13.34 -5.93 -29.61
N GLY A 168 -13.27 -4.64 -29.21
CA GLY A 168 -13.06 -4.25 -27.82
C GLY A 168 -11.67 -4.61 -27.28
N ASN A 169 -11.54 -4.74 -25.96
CA ASN A 169 -10.32 -5.18 -25.30
C ASN A 169 -10.58 -6.48 -24.50
N HIS A 170 -9.50 -7.27 -24.27
CA HIS A 170 -9.57 -8.52 -23.53
C HIS A 170 -9.56 -8.25 -22.02
N LYS A 171 -10.65 -8.61 -21.35
CA LYS A 171 -10.79 -8.42 -19.90
C LYS A 171 -9.91 -9.38 -19.12
N MET A 172 -9.20 -8.87 -18.10
CA MET A 172 -8.29 -9.65 -17.29
C MET A 172 -9.03 -10.47 -16.22
N PHE A 173 -9.80 -9.78 -15.36
CA PHE A 173 -10.58 -10.41 -14.27
C PHE A 173 -11.99 -9.81 -14.20
N PRO A 174 -12.94 -10.23 -15.09
CA PRO A 174 -14.27 -9.63 -15.20
C PRO A 174 -15.06 -9.67 -13.88
N ARG A 175 -14.90 -10.74 -13.09
CA ARG A 175 -15.59 -10.94 -11.81
C ARG A 175 -15.15 -9.94 -10.74
N VAL A 176 -13.89 -9.55 -10.72
CA VAL A 176 -13.26 -8.71 -9.69
C VAL A 176 -13.21 -7.26 -10.13
N SER A 177 -12.63 -7.01 -11.30
CA SER A 177 -12.41 -5.68 -11.88
C SER A 177 -12.74 -5.68 -13.39
N PRO A 178 -14.02 -5.44 -13.78
CA PRO A 178 -14.47 -5.53 -15.17
C PRO A 178 -13.87 -4.47 -16.09
N LYS A 179 -13.23 -3.44 -15.55
CA LYS A 179 -12.58 -2.38 -16.32
C LYS A 179 -11.14 -2.71 -16.71
N LYS A 180 -10.45 -3.59 -15.98
CA LYS A 180 -9.06 -3.96 -16.27
C LYS A 180 -8.97 -4.88 -17.48
N SER A 181 -8.01 -4.61 -18.38
CA SER A 181 -7.74 -5.37 -19.61
C SER A 181 -6.26 -5.74 -19.72
N TRP A 182 -5.96 -6.80 -20.46
CA TRP A 182 -4.60 -7.23 -20.74
C TRP A 182 -3.81 -6.18 -21.53
N GLU A 183 -4.44 -5.51 -22.48
CA GLU A 183 -3.85 -4.42 -23.25
C GLU A 183 -3.49 -3.23 -22.34
N GLY A 184 -4.38 -2.92 -21.39
CA GLY A 184 -4.10 -1.90 -20.37
C GLY A 184 -2.92 -2.30 -19.50
N LEU A 185 -2.85 -3.55 -19.03
CA LEU A 185 -1.71 -4.06 -18.26
C LEU A 185 -0.38 -3.87 -19.00
N ILE A 186 -0.33 -4.27 -20.29
CA ILE A 186 0.88 -4.12 -21.12
C ILE A 186 1.25 -2.64 -21.26
N GLY A 187 0.26 -1.77 -21.50
CA GLY A 187 0.49 -0.33 -21.61
C GLY A 187 1.04 0.29 -20.34
N GLY A 188 0.49 -0.08 -19.17
CA GLY A 188 0.99 0.33 -17.88
C GLY A 188 2.42 -0.15 -17.61
N PHE A 189 2.68 -1.44 -17.88
CA PHE A 189 4.00 -2.03 -17.73
C PHE A 189 5.08 -1.33 -18.58
N VAL A 190 4.76 -1.00 -19.83
CA VAL A 190 5.67 -0.22 -20.70
C VAL A 190 5.93 1.17 -20.11
N CYS A 191 4.90 1.86 -19.62
CA CYS A 191 5.08 3.16 -18.96
C CYS A 191 5.95 3.05 -17.69
N ALA A 192 5.81 1.98 -16.91
CA ALA A 192 6.62 1.72 -15.74
C ALA A 192 8.11 1.50 -16.12
N LEU A 193 8.38 0.74 -17.17
CA LEU A 193 9.77 0.55 -17.65
C LEU A 193 10.38 1.85 -18.19
N LEU A 194 9.59 2.69 -18.87
CA LEU A 194 10.04 4.02 -19.29
C LEU A 194 10.38 4.90 -18.09
N ALA A 195 9.58 4.86 -17.02
CA ALA A 195 9.90 5.55 -15.77
C ALA A 195 11.22 5.03 -15.17
N GLY A 196 11.44 3.71 -15.17
CA GLY A 196 12.71 3.10 -14.71
C GLY A 196 13.91 3.56 -15.51
N TYR A 197 13.77 3.67 -16.82
CA TYR A 197 14.83 4.24 -17.67
C TYR A 197 15.15 5.70 -17.30
N VAL A 198 14.10 6.51 -17.05
CA VAL A 198 14.29 7.89 -16.60
C VAL A 198 14.97 7.95 -15.23
N PHE A 199 14.60 7.10 -14.25
CA PHE A 199 15.23 7.05 -12.93
C PHE A 199 16.72 6.71 -13.01
N TYR A 200 17.11 5.84 -13.95
CA TYR A 200 18.51 5.59 -14.24
C TYR A 200 19.20 6.83 -14.81
N LEU A 201 18.61 7.53 -15.80
CA LEU A 201 19.21 8.72 -16.43
C LEU A 201 19.41 9.87 -15.46
N VAL A 202 18.48 10.08 -14.51
CA VAL A 202 18.59 11.14 -13.50
C VAL A 202 19.42 10.72 -12.28
N GLY A 203 20.00 9.52 -12.28
CA GLY A 203 20.87 9.03 -11.23
C GLY A 203 20.18 8.62 -9.93
N TRP A 204 18.87 8.43 -9.93
CA TRP A 204 18.14 7.94 -8.75
C TRP A 204 18.44 6.48 -8.44
N ILE A 205 18.69 5.68 -9.48
CA ILE A 205 19.06 4.28 -9.39
C ILE A 205 20.32 4.07 -10.22
N GLY A 206 21.42 3.71 -9.58
CA GLY A 206 22.75 3.73 -10.17
C GLY A 206 23.02 2.71 -11.30
N SER A 207 22.06 1.82 -11.62
CA SER A 207 22.21 0.78 -12.61
C SER A 207 20.93 0.60 -13.42
N LEU A 208 21.03 0.62 -14.74
CA LEU A 208 19.88 0.39 -15.62
C LEU A 208 19.16 -0.94 -15.37
N PRO A 209 19.86 -2.09 -15.24
CA PRO A 209 19.17 -3.35 -14.91
C PRO A 209 18.41 -3.28 -13.59
N LYS A 210 18.98 -2.69 -12.54
CA LYS A 210 18.31 -2.53 -11.25
C LYS A 210 17.06 -1.65 -11.39
N ALA A 211 17.15 -0.53 -12.11
CA ALA A 211 16.03 0.38 -12.35
C ALA A 211 14.87 -0.32 -13.10
N LEU A 212 15.18 -1.08 -14.14
CA LEU A 212 14.18 -1.82 -14.90
C LEU A 212 13.54 -2.96 -14.09
N VAL A 213 14.34 -3.72 -13.33
CA VAL A 213 13.82 -4.79 -12.45
C VAL A 213 12.92 -4.17 -11.37
N LEU A 214 13.37 -3.10 -10.72
CA LEU A 214 12.58 -2.41 -9.69
C LEU A 214 11.21 -1.99 -10.24
N THR A 215 11.18 -1.26 -11.35
CA THR A 215 9.91 -0.75 -11.92
C THR A 215 9.04 -1.85 -12.50
N ALA A 216 9.63 -2.93 -13.06
CA ALA A 216 8.88 -4.11 -13.48
C ALA A 216 8.18 -4.80 -12.30
N VAL A 217 8.91 -5.02 -11.20
CA VAL A 217 8.35 -5.62 -9.97
C VAL A 217 7.26 -4.74 -9.39
N ILE A 218 7.46 -3.43 -9.32
CA ILE A 218 6.43 -2.47 -8.84
C ILE A 218 5.17 -2.56 -9.69
N ALA A 219 5.28 -2.56 -11.03
CA ALA A 219 4.14 -2.59 -11.93
C ALA A 219 3.33 -3.89 -11.79
N VAL A 220 4.00 -5.04 -11.70
CA VAL A 220 3.35 -6.34 -11.53
C VAL A 220 2.70 -6.43 -10.13
N ALA A 221 3.49 -6.17 -9.08
CA ALA A 221 3.00 -6.26 -7.70
C ALA A 221 1.89 -5.24 -7.43
N GLY A 222 2.00 -4.01 -7.93
CA GLY A 222 0.96 -2.98 -7.81
C GLY A 222 -0.35 -3.39 -8.48
N THR A 223 -0.27 -3.94 -9.70
CA THR A 223 -1.48 -4.43 -10.38
C THR A 223 -2.15 -5.58 -9.62
N LEU A 224 -1.35 -6.50 -9.05
CA LEU A 224 -1.87 -7.61 -8.24
C LEU A 224 -2.43 -7.12 -6.91
N GLY A 225 -1.82 -6.11 -6.29
CA GLY A 225 -2.30 -5.49 -5.04
C GLY A 225 -3.70 -4.90 -5.19
N ASP A 226 -3.92 -4.06 -6.22
CA ASP A 226 -5.25 -3.53 -6.52
C ASP A 226 -6.27 -4.66 -6.82
N LEU A 227 -5.86 -5.73 -7.51
CA LEU A 227 -6.75 -6.87 -7.74
C LEU A 227 -7.09 -7.61 -6.45
N MET A 228 -6.14 -7.76 -5.52
CA MET A 228 -6.37 -8.38 -4.21
C MET A 228 -7.36 -7.56 -3.37
N GLU A 229 -7.17 -6.24 -3.31
CA GLU A 229 -8.08 -5.36 -2.58
C GLU A 229 -9.47 -5.31 -3.25
N SER A 230 -9.50 -5.28 -4.58
CA SER A 230 -10.76 -5.38 -5.33
C SER A 230 -11.48 -6.70 -5.05
N LEU A 231 -10.77 -7.83 -4.95
CA LEU A 231 -11.36 -9.13 -4.60
C LEU A 231 -11.96 -9.10 -3.19
N LEU A 232 -11.23 -8.55 -2.21
CA LEU A 232 -11.72 -8.36 -0.85
C LEU A 232 -13.04 -7.57 -0.85
N LYS A 233 -13.08 -6.41 -1.50
CA LYS A 233 -14.28 -5.56 -1.58
C LYS A 233 -15.46 -6.28 -2.22
N ARG A 234 -15.26 -7.04 -3.30
CA ARG A 234 -16.34 -7.81 -3.94
C ARG A 234 -16.84 -8.95 -3.07
N THR A 235 -15.95 -9.62 -2.33
CA THR A 235 -16.35 -10.70 -1.41
C THR A 235 -17.25 -10.19 -0.28
N ILE A 236 -17.01 -8.96 0.19
CA ILE A 236 -17.82 -8.30 1.23
C ILE A 236 -19.07 -7.61 0.64
N GLY A 237 -19.19 -7.52 -0.68
CA GLY A 237 -20.34 -6.90 -1.36
C GLY A 237 -20.26 -5.37 -1.46
N VAL A 238 -19.09 -4.78 -1.25
CA VAL A 238 -18.88 -3.33 -1.37
C VAL A 238 -18.02 -2.98 -2.60
N LYS A 239 -17.97 -1.69 -2.93
CA LYS A 239 -17.14 -1.19 -4.01
C LYS A 239 -15.98 -0.35 -3.51
N ASP A 240 -16.21 0.53 -2.55
CA ASP A 240 -15.23 1.44 -1.99
C ASP A 240 -15.00 1.05 -0.52
N SER A 241 -13.76 1.17 -0.03
CA SER A 241 -13.40 0.76 1.34
C SER A 241 -13.92 1.72 2.41
N GLY A 242 -14.11 2.99 2.04
CA GLY A 242 -14.59 4.02 2.96
C GLY A 242 -15.01 5.30 2.25
N LYS A 243 -15.13 6.38 3.05
CA LYS A 243 -15.52 7.73 2.58
C LYS A 243 -14.57 8.82 3.09
N PHE A 244 -13.35 8.44 3.44
CA PHE A 244 -12.40 9.38 4.07
C PHE A 244 -12.00 10.51 3.12
N MET A 245 -11.76 10.21 1.84
CA MET A 245 -11.42 11.23 0.84
C MET A 245 -12.64 11.59 -0.01
N PRO A 246 -13.11 12.85 0.02
CA PRO A 246 -14.25 13.28 -0.79
C PRO A 246 -14.05 13.00 -2.28
N GLY A 247 -14.93 12.14 -2.85
CA GLY A 247 -14.89 11.74 -4.25
C GLY A 247 -13.84 10.69 -4.63
N HIS A 248 -13.03 10.20 -3.66
CA HIS A 248 -11.96 9.23 -3.90
C HIS A 248 -12.05 7.93 -3.06
N GLY A 249 -13.07 7.76 -2.22
CA GLY A 249 -13.23 6.54 -1.41
C GLY A 249 -12.45 6.58 -0.09
N GLY A 250 -12.02 5.43 0.38
CA GLY A 250 -11.29 5.28 1.63
C GLY A 250 -9.78 5.48 1.50
N VAL A 251 -9.10 5.37 2.64
CA VAL A 251 -7.63 5.37 2.70
C VAL A 251 -7.08 4.12 2.01
N LEU A 252 -7.66 2.96 2.29
CA LEU A 252 -7.23 1.69 1.71
C LEU A 252 -7.32 1.71 0.18
N ASP A 253 -8.41 2.30 -0.38
CA ASP A 253 -8.59 2.48 -1.84
C ASP A 253 -7.48 3.33 -2.52
N ARG A 254 -6.68 4.08 -1.75
CA ARG A 254 -5.59 4.93 -2.28
C ARG A 254 -4.22 4.27 -2.24
N PHE A 255 -4.10 3.22 -1.45
CA PHE A 255 -2.85 2.51 -1.24
C PHE A 255 -2.90 1.03 -1.66
N ASP A 256 -3.99 0.60 -2.30
CA ASP A 256 -4.24 -0.78 -2.74
C ASP A 256 -3.08 -1.36 -3.57
N SER A 257 -2.64 -0.64 -4.60
CA SER A 257 -1.49 -1.02 -5.44
C SER A 257 -0.17 -0.95 -4.66
N ILE A 258 -0.06 -0.01 -3.73
CA ILE A 258 1.19 0.29 -3.01
C ILE A 258 1.52 -0.82 -2.02
N LEU A 259 0.52 -1.39 -1.34
CA LEU A 259 0.74 -2.36 -0.27
C LEU A 259 1.58 -3.57 -0.75
N LEU A 260 1.16 -4.24 -1.81
CA LEU A 260 1.91 -5.38 -2.32
C LEU A 260 3.22 -4.97 -3.01
N ALA A 261 3.21 -3.84 -3.73
CA ALA A 261 4.41 -3.32 -4.38
C ALA A 261 5.50 -2.95 -3.35
N THR A 262 5.14 -2.34 -2.22
CA THR A 262 6.08 -1.99 -1.15
C THR A 262 6.75 -3.24 -0.57
N ALA A 263 5.97 -4.28 -0.27
CA ALA A 263 6.53 -5.54 0.22
C ALA A 263 7.53 -6.16 -0.77
N ALA A 264 7.18 -6.14 -2.07
CA ALA A 264 8.07 -6.65 -3.12
C ALA A 264 9.36 -5.81 -3.27
N VAL A 265 9.25 -4.48 -3.18
CA VAL A 265 10.42 -3.58 -3.24
C VAL A 265 11.30 -3.73 -2.00
N ALA A 266 10.72 -3.89 -0.81
CA ALA A 266 11.50 -4.13 0.40
C ALA A 266 12.36 -5.41 0.29
N LEU A 267 11.82 -6.46 -0.34
CA LEU A 267 12.61 -7.66 -0.65
C LEU A 267 13.75 -7.37 -1.65
N LEU A 268 13.50 -6.54 -2.67
CA LEU A 268 14.56 -6.15 -3.62
C LEU A 268 15.67 -5.32 -2.96
N VAL A 269 15.33 -4.45 -2.01
CA VAL A 269 16.31 -3.67 -1.23
C VAL A 269 17.27 -4.61 -0.48
N ILE A 270 16.76 -5.71 0.08
CA ILE A 270 17.60 -6.69 0.79
C ILE A 270 18.48 -7.50 -0.19
N LEU A 271 18.05 -7.67 -1.43
CA LEU A 271 18.74 -8.50 -2.44
C LEU A 271 19.78 -7.70 -3.26
N PHE A 272 19.68 -6.38 -3.34
CA PHE A 272 20.56 -5.51 -4.15
C PHE A 272 21.70 -4.90 -3.38
#